data_9897dc0d915da4512fcccf3e97aa315a
#
_entry.id   9897dc0d915da4512fcccf3e97aa315a
#
_cell.length_a   1.000
_cell.length_b   1.000
_cell.length_c   1.000
_cell.angle_alpha   90.00
_cell.angle_beta   90.00
_cell.angle_gamma   90.00
#
_symmetry.space_group_name_H-M   'P 1'
#
loop_
_entity.id
_entity.type
_entity.pdbx_description
1 polymer ?
#
loop_
_entity_poly.entity_id
_entity_poly.type
_entity_poly.pdbx_seq_one_letter_code
_entity_poly.pdbx_strand_id
1 'polypeptide(L)'
;MTITKPLTLYSTMSRKKETFKPIKEGKVRMYVCGVTVYDYCHIGHGRTFVAFDVIRRWLMERGNEVTFVRNVTDVDDKIIRRAAEKGISTKELTDFYTKAMQEDMESLGCLPPTYEPHATDFIPQMLGIIGKLVDKGYAYVGGDGDVDYAVRKFPAYGKLSGKSIDDLQSGARIDVAEGKRDPLDFVLWKKAKPGEPQWESRWGAGRPGWHIECSAMSCHYLGENFDIHGGGPDLIFPHHENEVAQSEAANGKKFANYWMHSGPLRVRSADGTEEKMSKSLHNFWTIRDALKETDEQFGAGNGAEVL
;
A
#
# COMPACT_ATOMS: atom_id res chain seq x y z
N MET A 1 -26.16 20.96 -10.30
CA MET A 1 -25.75 20.92 -11.74
C MET A 1 -25.58 19.47 -12.14
N THR A 2 -26.25 19.01 -13.20
CA THR A 2 -26.05 17.64 -13.67
C THR A 2 -24.75 17.58 -14.47
N ILE A 3 -23.74 16.88 -13.96
CA ILE A 3 -22.44 16.72 -14.64
C ILE A 3 -22.64 15.70 -15.76
N THR A 4 -22.78 16.17 -17.01
CA THR A 4 -23.10 15.34 -18.17
C THR A 4 -21.90 14.70 -18.87
N LYS A 5 -20.67 15.25 -18.65
CA LYS A 5 -19.46 14.69 -19.28
C LYS A 5 -19.06 13.36 -18.64
N PRO A 6 -18.72 12.33 -19.43
CA PRO A 6 -18.14 11.11 -18.89
C PRO A 6 -16.88 11.40 -18.07
N LEU A 7 -16.75 10.75 -16.91
CA LEU A 7 -15.51 10.81 -16.13
C LEU A 7 -14.44 9.96 -16.83
N THR A 8 -13.25 10.52 -16.97
CA THR A 8 -12.08 9.79 -17.46
C THR A 8 -11.03 9.74 -16.38
N LEU A 9 -10.43 8.58 -16.16
CA LEU A 9 -9.33 8.35 -15.23
C LEU A 9 -8.10 7.88 -15.99
N TYR A 10 -6.91 8.33 -15.58
CA TYR A 10 -5.67 7.72 -16.04
C TYR A 10 -5.41 6.46 -15.22
N SER A 11 -5.27 5.32 -15.90
CA SER A 11 -4.96 4.06 -15.24
C SER A 11 -3.51 3.66 -15.52
N THR A 12 -2.74 3.41 -14.46
CA THR A 12 -1.35 2.94 -14.57
C THR A 12 -1.27 1.60 -15.31
N MET A 13 -2.27 0.74 -15.14
CA MET A 13 -2.31 -0.57 -15.82
C MET A 13 -2.36 -0.43 -17.34
N SER A 14 -3.17 0.45 -17.86
CA SER A 14 -3.33 0.68 -19.32
C SER A 14 -2.44 1.80 -19.84
N ARG A 15 -1.90 2.66 -18.95
CA ARG A 15 -1.07 3.85 -19.26
C ARG A 15 -1.77 4.88 -20.12
N LYS A 16 -3.08 4.96 -20.03
CA LYS A 16 -3.91 5.92 -20.78
C LYS A 16 -5.08 6.40 -19.95
N LYS A 17 -5.70 7.49 -20.42
CA LYS A 17 -6.99 7.94 -19.91
C LYS A 17 -8.09 7.05 -20.48
N GLU A 18 -8.93 6.54 -19.60
CA GLU A 18 -10.07 5.68 -19.93
C GLU A 18 -11.35 6.27 -19.35
N THR A 19 -12.47 6.04 -20.02
CA THR A 19 -13.78 6.36 -19.46
C THR A 19 -14.03 5.48 -18.25
N PHE A 20 -14.26 6.10 -17.10
CA PHE A 20 -14.57 5.37 -15.87
C PHE A 20 -15.97 4.77 -15.96
N LYS A 21 -16.04 3.47 -15.69
CA LYS A 21 -17.28 2.71 -15.58
C LYS A 21 -17.21 1.86 -14.33
N PRO A 22 -17.99 2.16 -13.27
CA PRO A 22 -18.01 1.34 -12.07
C PRO A 22 -18.57 -0.06 -12.38
N ILE A 23 -18.14 -1.06 -11.64
CA ILE A 23 -18.65 -2.43 -11.76
C ILE A 23 -20.16 -2.48 -11.48
N LYS A 24 -20.60 -1.67 -10.52
CA LYS A 24 -22.02 -1.49 -10.20
C LYS A 24 -22.36 -0.03 -10.33
N GLU A 25 -23.35 0.30 -11.20
CA GLU A 25 -23.79 1.67 -11.40
C GLU A 25 -24.15 2.36 -10.06
N GLY A 26 -23.69 3.58 -9.89
CA GLY A 26 -23.90 4.37 -8.68
C GLY A 26 -23.09 3.92 -7.44
N LYS A 27 -22.25 2.89 -7.54
CA LYS A 27 -21.39 2.40 -6.45
C LYS A 27 -19.95 2.27 -6.91
N VAL A 28 -19.03 2.81 -6.13
CA VAL A 28 -17.60 2.71 -6.41
C VAL A 28 -16.89 2.11 -5.19
N ARG A 29 -16.09 1.09 -5.42
CA ARG A 29 -15.27 0.43 -4.41
C ARG A 29 -13.81 0.80 -4.66
N MET A 30 -13.20 1.48 -3.68
CA MET A 30 -11.84 2.01 -3.77
C MET A 30 -11.00 1.52 -2.59
N TYR A 31 -9.84 0.96 -2.90
CA TYR A 31 -8.81 0.62 -1.94
C TYR A 31 -7.57 1.49 -2.17
N VAL A 32 -7.04 2.08 -1.12
CA VAL A 32 -5.79 2.84 -1.16
C VAL A 32 -4.86 2.30 -0.10
N CYS A 33 -3.67 1.86 -0.51
CA CYS A 33 -2.67 1.39 0.44
C CYS A 33 -2.34 2.47 1.45
N GLY A 34 -2.43 2.10 2.72
CA GLY A 34 -2.11 2.95 3.84
C GLY A 34 -0.62 2.96 4.18
N VAL A 35 -0.29 3.25 5.41
CA VAL A 35 1.10 3.37 5.86
C VAL A 35 1.48 2.27 6.83
N THR A 36 2.79 1.98 6.88
CA THR A 36 3.40 1.20 7.96
C THR A 36 3.62 2.14 9.15
N VAL A 37 2.94 1.88 10.25
CA VAL A 37 2.85 2.79 11.41
C VAL A 37 4.03 2.60 12.38
N TYR A 38 5.23 2.97 11.94
CA TYR A 38 6.45 2.92 12.76
C TYR A 38 7.04 4.31 13.07
N ASP A 39 6.54 5.36 12.40
CA ASP A 39 6.96 6.75 12.57
C ASP A 39 5.86 7.71 12.07
N TYR A 40 6.01 9.02 12.30
CA TYR A 40 5.11 10.05 11.79
C TYR A 40 5.01 10.05 10.27
N CYS A 41 3.83 10.39 9.77
CA CYS A 41 3.60 10.58 8.35
C CYS A 41 4.37 11.80 7.83
N HIS A 42 4.95 11.66 6.66
CA HIS A 42 5.59 12.78 5.96
C HIS A 42 4.64 13.38 4.91
N ILE A 43 4.98 14.56 4.42
CA ILE A 43 4.16 15.29 3.43
C ILE A 43 3.90 14.49 2.13
N GLY A 44 4.76 13.54 1.77
CA GLY A 44 4.51 12.60 0.66
C GLY A 44 3.31 11.69 0.90
N HIS A 45 3.09 11.23 2.15
CA HIS A 45 1.87 10.51 2.53
C HIS A 45 0.67 11.46 2.48
N GLY A 46 0.79 12.67 3.03
CA GLY A 46 -0.26 13.71 2.95
C GLY A 46 -0.70 13.95 1.51
N ARG A 47 0.26 14.19 0.58
CA ARG A 47 -0.03 14.35 -0.84
C ARG A 47 -0.84 13.19 -1.43
N THR A 48 -0.47 11.96 -1.10
CA THR A 48 -1.18 10.77 -1.60
C THR A 48 -2.60 10.73 -1.07
N PHE A 49 -2.78 10.88 0.23
CA PHE A 49 -4.10 10.75 0.84
C PHE A 49 -5.04 11.90 0.49
N VAL A 50 -4.54 13.14 0.42
CA VAL A 50 -5.32 14.30 -0.05
C VAL A 50 -5.74 14.09 -1.52
N ALA A 51 -4.85 13.61 -2.38
CA ALA A 51 -5.20 13.33 -3.77
C ALA A 51 -6.33 12.30 -3.90
N PHE A 52 -6.28 11.21 -3.12
CA PHE A 52 -7.35 10.21 -3.12
C PHE A 52 -8.63 10.67 -2.42
N ASP A 53 -8.54 11.56 -1.43
CA ASP A 53 -9.72 12.20 -0.82
C ASP A 53 -10.44 13.10 -1.83
N VAL A 54 -9.71 13.89 -2.60
CA VAL A 54 -10.28 14.70 -3.70
C VAL A 54 -10.96 13.81 -4.74
N ILE A 55 -10.33 12.70 -5.15
CA ILE A 55 -10.93 11.74 -6.08
C ILE A 55 -12.21 11.14 -5.49
N ARG A 56 -12.19 10.74 -4.22
CA ARG A 56 -13.35 10.21 -3.50
C ARG A 56 -14.49 11.21 -3.47
N ARG A 57 -14.22 12.45 -3.05
CA ARG A 57 -15.23 13.54 -3.00
C ARG A 57 -15.81 13.80 -4.38
N TRP A 58 -14.99 13.83 -5.41
CA TRP A 58 -15.46 14.04 -6.78
C TRP A 58 -16.36 12.90 -7.26
N LEU A 59 -16.03 11.64 -6.95
CA LEU A 59 -16.90 10.50 -7.25
C LEU A 59 -18.25 10.60 -6.53
N MET A 60 -18.24 11.05 -5.26
CA MET A 60 -19.47 11.29 -4.47
C MET A 60 -20.30 12.43 -5.05
N GLU A 61 -19.68 13.55 -5.42
CA GLU A 61 -20.35 14.69 -6.07
C GLU A 61 -20.99 14.29 -7.40
N ARG A 62 -20.42 13.31 -8.08
CA ARG A 62 -21.01 12.72 -9.29
C ARG A 62 -22.13 11.71 -9.03
N GLY A 63 -22.59 11.61 -7.80
CA GLY A 63 -23.73 10.78 -7.40
C GLY A 63 -23.40 9.33 -7.09
N ASN A 64 -22.13 8.96 -6.89
CA ASN A 64 -21.77 7.60 -6.50
C ASN A 64 -21.72 7.45 -4.97
N GLU A 65 -22.16 6.31 -4.47
CA GLU A 65 -21.83 5.80 -3.15
C GLU A 65 -20.41 5.22 -3.21
N VAL A 66 -19.46 5.79 -2.44
CA VAL A 66 -18.07 5.37 -2.47
C VAL A 66 -17.73 4.61 -1.20
N THR A 67 -17.42 3.32 -1.33
CA THR A 67 -16.80 2.53 -0.27
C THR A 67 -15.29 2.70 -0.38
N PHE A 68 -14.70 3.43 0.57
CA PHE A 68 -13.27 3.73 0.61
C PHE A 68 -12.59 2.96 1.73
N VAL A 69 -11.60 2.14 1.39
CA VAL A 69 -10.80 1.35 2.34
C VAL A 69 -9.36 1.84 2.30
N ARG A 70 -8.81 2.12 3.47
CA ARG A 70 -7.39 2.43 3.67
C ARG A 70 -6.87 1.57 4.81
N ASN A 71 -5.85 0.76 4.58
CA ASN A 71 -5.32 -0.11 5.63
C ASN A 71 -4.30 0.58 6.53
N VAL A 72 -4.06 -0.05 7.66
CA VAL A 72 -2.93 0.21 8.56
C VAL A 72 -2.05 -1.03 8.57
N THR A 73 -0.79 -0.90 8.16
CA THR A 73 0.20 -1.96 8.32
C THR A 73 0.82 -1.85 9.70
N ASP A 74 0.40 -2.73 10.60
CA ASP A 74 0.78 -2.76 12.03
C ASP A 74 1.68 -3.95 12.38
N VAL A 75 2.18 -4.68 11.37
CA VAL A 75 3.21 -5.72 11.49
C VAL A 75 4.21 -5.60 10.35
N ASP A 76 5.48 -5.34 10.65
CA ASP A 76 6.57 -5.18 9.68
C ASP A 76 7.94 -5.22 10.39
N ASP A 77 9.01 -5.54 9.67
CA ASP A 77 10.38 -5.51 10.19
C ASP A 77 10.77 -4.12 10.74
N LYS A 78 10.26 -3.03 10.15
CA LYS A 78 10.51 -1.66 10.60
C LYS A 78 9.86 -1.37 11.95
N ILE A 79 8.64 -1.90 12.16
CA ILE A 79 7.90 -1.79 13.41
C ILE A 79 8.64 -2.52 14.52
N ILE A 80 9.04 -3.79 14.26
CA ILE A 80 9.77 -4.61 15.24
C ILE A 80 11.06 -3.92 15.67
N ARG A 81 11.85 -3.45 14.71
CA ARG A 81 13.10 -2.74 14.97
C ARG A 81 12.87 -1.45 15.75
N ARG A 82 11.89 -0.64 15.33
CA ARG A 82 11.61 0.65 15.97
C ARG A 82 11.08 0.49 17.39
N ALA A 83 10.27 -0.52 17.65
CA ALA A 83 9.80 -0.85 18.99
C ALA A 83 10.97 -1.25 19.90
N ALA A 84 11.88 -2.10 19.42
CA ALA A 84 13.07 -2.50 20.14
C ALA A 84 13.99 -1.30 20.45
N GLU A 85 14.24 -0.40 19.49
CA GLU A 85 15.00 0.84 19.66
C GLU A 85 14.41 1.74 20.77
N LYS A 86 13.09 1.78 20.88
CA LYS A 86 12.37 2.59 21.89
C LYS A 86 12.15 1.85 23.21
N GLY A 87 12.44 0.57 23.30
CA GLY A 87 12.20 -0.24 24.49
C GLY A 87 10.72 -0.41 24.85
N ILE A 88 9.83 -0.39 23.86
CA ILE A 88 8.37 -0.56 24.01
C ILE A 88 7.87 -1.75 23.17
N SER A 89 6.64 -2.19 23.40
CA SER A 89 6.03 -3.23 22.59
C SER A 89 5.67 -2.72 21.18
N THR A 90 5.60 -3.65 20.22
CA THR A 90 5.12 -3.33 18.85
C THR A 90 3.71 -2.75 18.88
N LYS A 91 2.84 -3.25 19.76
CA LYS A 91 1.48 -2.76 19.92
C LYS A 91 1.43 -1.31 20.41
N GLU A 92 2.18 -0.96 21.44
CA GLU A 92 2.28 0.44 21.94
C GLU A 92 2.78 1.37 20.85
N LEU A 93 3.77 0.93 20.06
CA LEU A 93 4.29 1.72 18.94
C LEU A 93 3.23 1.95 17.87
N THR A 94 2.57 0.89 17.43
CA THR A 94 1.57 0.96 16.34
C THR A 94 0.32 1.69 16.75
N ASP A 95 -0.17 1.52 17.98
CA ASP A 95 -1.31 2.29 18.52
C ASP A 95 -1.00 3.80 18.51
N PHE A 96 0.20 4.18 18.97
CA PHE A 96 0.63 5.58 18.99
C PHE A 96 0.69 6.19 17.58
N TYR A 97 1.38 5.53 16.64
CA TYR A 97 1.54 6.09 15.29
C TYR A 97 0.30 5.97 14.42
N THR A 98 -0.59 5.02 14.68
CA THR A 98 -1.92 4.97 14.05
C THR A 98 -2.73 6.19 14.43
N LYS A 99 -2.81 6.51 15.74
CA LYS A 99 -3.49 7.70 16.20
C LYS A 99 -2.88 8.97 15.62
N ALA A 100 -1.55 9.07 15.62
CA ALA A 100 -0.86 10.21 15.02
C ALA A 100 -1.16 10.38 13.53
N MET A 101 -1.21 9.28 12.75
CA MET A 101 -1.60 9.29 11.35
C MET A 101 -3.05 9.78 11.16
N GLN A 102 -3.97 9.32 11.99
CA GLN A 102 -5.37 9.73 11.92
C GLN A 102 -5.54 11.24 12.19
N GLU A 103 -4.86 11.74 13.22
CA GLU A 103 -4.81 13.18 13.55
C GLU A 103 -4.19 13.99 12.39
N ASP A 104 -3.11 13.51 11.77
CA ASP A 104 -2.49 14.15 10.62
C ASP A 104 -3.46 14.24 9.42
N MET A 105 -4.21 13.16 9.15
CA MET A 105 -5.19 13.15 8.07
C MET A 105 -6.38 14.07 8.35
N GLU A 106 -6.85 14.11 9.59
CA GLU A 106 -7.90 15.05 10.03
C GLU A 106 -7.44 16.50 9.86
N SER A 107 -6.20 16.80 10.26
CA SER A 107 -5.62 18.14 10.12
C SER A 107 -5.50 18.59 8.66
N LEU A 108 -5.34 17.65 7.72
CA LEU A 108 -5.35 17.92 6.28
C LEU A 108 -6.78 17.94 5.67
N GLY A 109 -7.82 17.84 6.49
CA GLY A 109 -9.21 17.85 6.05
C GLY A 109 -9.64 16.62 5.27
N CYS A 110 -8.90 15.51 5.30
CA CYS A 110 -9.28 14.25 4.67
C CYS A 110 -10.49 13.63 5.38
N LEU A 111 -11.45 13.14 4.62
CA LEU A 111 -12.56 12.36 5.17
C LEU A 111 -12.04 11.04 5.76
N PRO A 112 -12.57 10.60 6.92
CA PRO A 112 -12.24 9.29 7.44
C PRO A 112 -12.61 8.19 6.42
N PRO A 113 -11.82 7.11 6.31
CA PRO A 113 -12.17 6.01 5.41
C PRO A 113 -13.46 5.31 5.84
N THR A 114 -14.13 4.62 4.93
CA THR A 114 -15.29 3.78 5.27
C THR A 114 -14.87 2.62 6.17
N TYR A 115 -13.69 2.04 5.87
CA TYR A 115 -13.05 1.02 6.68
C TYR A 115 -11.55 1.30 6.75
N GLU A 116 -10.98 1.13 7.94
CA GLU A 116 -9.54 1.28 8.20
C GLU A 116 -9.00 0.02 8.90
N PRO A 117 -8.87 -1.12 8.16
CA PRO A 117 -8.45 -2.37 8.74
C PRO A 117 -6.97 -2.37 9.14
N HIS A 118 -6.67 -3.03 10.25
CA HIS A 118 -5.32 -3.34 10.68
C HIS A 118 -4.88 -4.70 10.13
N ALA A 119 -3.65 -4.82 9.66
CA ALA A 119 -3.14 -6.05 9.05
C ALA A 119 -3.23 -7.24 10.02
N THR A 120 -2.94 -7.02 11.30
CA THR A 120 -2.96 -8.08 12.32
C THR A 120 -4.34 -8.68 12.56
N ASP A 121 -5.43 -7.97 12.23
CA ASP A 121 -6.81 -8.49 12.34
C ASP A 121 -7.19 -9.42 11.17
N PHE A 122 -6.35 -9.49 10.12
CA PHE A 122 -6.67 -10.22 8.88
C PHE A 122 -5.78 -11.44 8.63
N ILE A 123 -5.09 -11.94 9.64
CA ILE A 123 -4.21 -13.12 9.53
C ILE A 123 -4.95 -14.33 8.93
N PRO A 124 -6.16 -14.72 9.37
CA PRO A 124 -6.87 -15.85 8.78
C PRO A 124 -7.14 -15.68 7.28
N GLN A 125 -7.50 -14.47 6.83
CA GLN A 125 -7.76 -14.17 5.42
C GLN A 125 -6.47 -14.25 4.59
N MET A 126 -5.35 -13.75 5.12
CA MET A 126 -4.03 -13.87 4.49
C MET A 126 -3.63 -15.35 4.34
N LEU A 127 -3.73 -16.12 5.40
CA LEU A 127 -3.45 -17.57 5.37
C LEU A 127 -4.34 -18.31 4.37
N GLY A 128 -5.60 -17.88 4.23
CA GLY A 128 -6.51 -18.42 3.23
C GLY A 128 -6.06 -18.16 1.79
N ILE A 129 -5.57 -16.96 1.48
CA ILE A 129 -5.03 -16.62 0.15
C ILE A 129 -3.73 -17.39 -0.10
N ILE A 130 -2.81 -17.38 0.87
CA ILE A 130 -1.55 -18.13 0.78
C ILE A 130 -1.82 -19.60 0.53
N GLY A 131 -2.81 -20.18 1.25
CA GLY A 131 -3.25 -21.55 1.05
C GLY A 131 -3.65 -21.83 -0.39
N LYS A 132 -4.52 -20.99 -0.97
CA LYS A 132 -4.93 -21.12 -2.38
C LYS A 132 -3.73 -21.05 -3.34
N LEU A 133 -2.75 -20.16 -3.07
CA LEU A 133 -1.55 -20.01 -3.89
C LEU A 133 -0.66 -21.24 -3.84
N VAL A 134 -0.44 -21.82 -2.66
CA VAL A 134 0.32 -23.06 -2.51
C VAL A 134 -0.38 -24.23 -3.20
N ASP A 135 -1.69 -24.40 -2.97
CA ASP A 135 -2.46 -25.49 -3.55
C ASP A 135 -2.54 -25.44 -5.07
N LYS A 136 -2.44 -24.23 -5.66
CA LYS A 136 -2.37 -24.00 -7.12
C LYS A 136 -0.95 -23.99 -7.69
N GLY A 137 0.09 -24.16 -6.86
CA GLY A 137 1.48 -24.20 -7.29
C GLY A 137 2.11 -22.84 -7.60
N TYR A 138 1.49 -21.73 -7.18
CA TYR A 138 2.07 -20.37 -7.27
C TYR A 138 2.94 -20.00 -6.08
N ALA A 139 2.91 -20.78 -5.00
CA ALA A 139 3.74 -20.57 -3.83
C ALA A 139 4.33 -21.90 -3.33
N TYR A 140 5.41 -21.81 -2.57
CA TYR A 140 6.14 -22.96 -2.03
C TYR A 140 6.80 -22.62 -0.69
N VAL A 141 7.14 -23.65 0.07
CA VAL A 141 7.96 -23.49 1.28
C VAL A 141 9.42 -23.47 0.87
N GLY A 142 10.12 -22.41 1.24
CA GLY A 142 11.56 -22.22 1.01
C GLY A 142 12.42 -23.07 1.96
N GLY A 143 13.71 -23.11 1.69
CA GLY A 143 14.67 -23.85 2.50
C GLY A 143 14.88 -23.29 3.92
N ASP A 144 14.59 -22.00 4.11
CA ASP A 144 14.59 -21.28 5.38
C ASP A 144 13.28 -21.43 6.20
N GLY A 145 12.26 -22.01 5.57
CA GLY A 145 10.94 -22.22 6.15
C GLY A 145 9.95 -21.07 5.91
N ASP A 146 10.32 -20.04 5.16
CA ASP A 146 9.41 -19.03 4.64
C ASP A 146 8.51 -19.63 3.56
N VAL A 147 7.33 -19.04 3.33
CA VAL A 147 6.49 -19.36 2.18
C VAL A 147 6.66 -18.26 1.16
N ASP A 148 7.20 -18.63 0.00
CA ASP A 148 7.51 -17.70 -1.08
C ASP A 148 6.55 -17.83 -2.25
N TYR A 149 6.25 -16.71 -2.90
CA TYR A 149 5.53 -16.64 -4.18
C TYR A 149 6.50 -16.90 -5.33
N ALA A 150 6.16 -17.86 -6.20
CA ALA A 150 6.95 -18.21 -7.38
C ALA A 150 6.61 -17.28 -8.55
N VAL A 151 7.34 -16.17 -8.70
CA VAL A 151 7.03 -15.10 -9.66
C VAL A 151 6.92 -15.61 -11.09
N ARG A 152 7.82 -16.50 -11.52
CA ARG A 152 7.80 -17.05 -12.88
C ARG A 152 6.60 -17.93 -13.21
N LYS A 153 5.84 -18.36 -12.19
CA LYS A 153 4.59 -19.11 -12.40
C LYS A 153 3.42 -18.22 -12.83
N PHE A 154 3.57 -16.88 -12.69
CA PHE A 154 2.56 -15.92 -13.13
C PHE A 154 3.01 -15.20 -14.42
N PRO A 155 2.59 -15.67 -15.62
CA PRO A 155 3.11 -15.15 -16.89
C PRO A 155 2.87 -13.66 -17.12
N ALA A 156 1.86 -13.09 -16.44
CA ALA A 156 1.50 -11.68 -16.56
C ALA A 156 2.24 -10.77 -15.54
N TYR A 157 3.26 -11.30 -14.83
CA TYR A 157 4.03 -10.48 -13.89
C TYR A 157 4.76 -9.35 -14.61
N GLY A 158 4.69 -8.15 -14.04
CA GLY A 158 5.23 -6.93 -14.64
C GLY A 158 4.23 -6.14 -15.49
N LYS A 159 2.99 -6.62 -15.66
CA LYS A 159 1.98 -5.94 -16.48
C LYS A 159 1.56 -4.56 -15.94
N LEU A 160 1.58 -4.36 -14.61
CA LEU A 160 1.26 -3.07 -13.99
C LEU A 160 2.45 -2.12 -14.08
N SER A 161 3.62 -2.55 -13.67
CA SER A 161 4.84 -1.75 -13.65
C SER A 161 5.43 -1.52 -15.04
N GLY A 162 5.12 -2.42 -15.98
CA GLY A 162 5.70 -2.45 -17.31
C GLY A 162 7.13 -2.93 -17.37
N LYS A 163 7.57 -3.60 -16.33
CA LYS A 163 8.90 -4.21 -16.27
C LYS A 163 8.80 -5.65 -16.73
N SER A 164 9.69 -6.05 -17.63
CA SER A 164 9.82 -7.47 -17.96
C SER A 164 10.56 -8.22 -16.85
N ILE A 165 10.35 -9.53 -16.76
CA ILE A 165 11.10 -10.40 -15.82
C ILE A 165 12.61 -10.30 -16.08
N ASP A 166 13.02 -10.20 -17.34
CA ASP A 166 14.42 -10.09 -17.74
C ASP A 166 15.04 -8.74 -17.32
N ASP A 167 14.29 -7.63 -17.44
CA ASP A 167 14.73 -6.32 -16.94
C ASP A 167 14.91 -6.33 -15.44
N LEU A 168 14.04 -7.01 -14.72
CA LEU A 168 14.12 -7.15 -13.26
C LEU A 168 15.35 -7.94 -12.83
N GLN A 169 15.74 -8.98 -13.58
CA GLN A 169 16.96 -9.75 -13.32
C GLN A 169 18.23 -8.94 -13.59
N SER A 170 18.27 -8.18 -14.68
CA SER A 170 19.46 -7.39 -15.05
C SER A 170 19.72 -6.23 -14.09
N GLY A 171 18.67 -5.72 -13.42
CA GLY A 171 18.76 -4.68 -12.38
C GLY A 171 19.01 -5.19 -10.97
N ALA A 172 18.83 -6.47 -10.76
CA ALA A 172 18.99 -7.10 -9.44
C ALA A 172 20.42 -7.56 -9.21
N ARG A 173 21.23 -6.72 -8.57
CA ARG A 173 22.37 -7.20 -7.76
C ARG A 173 21.80 -7.83 -6.48
N ILE A 174 21.09 -8.94 -6.62
CA ILE A 174 20.47 -9.60 -5.49
C ILE A 174 21.25 -10.89 -5.25
N ASP A 175 21.96 -10.94 -4.13
CA ASP A 175 22.28 -12.21 -3.50
C ASP A 175 20.95 -12.91 -3.26
N VAL A 176 20.78 -14.09 -3.87
CA VAL A 176 19.59 -14.92 -3.66
C VAL A 176 19.54 -15.20 -2.17
N ALA A 177 18.53 -14.66 -1.47
CA ALA A 177 18.36 -14.96 -0.05
C ALA A 177 18.29 -16.49 0.13
N GLU A 178 19.05 -17.00 1.08
CA GLU A 178 19.08 -18.43 1.39
C GLU A 178 17.63 -18.95 1.50
N GLY A 179 17.28 -19.96 0.71
CA GLY A 179 15.94 -20.57 0.74
C GLY A 179 15.06 -20.30 -0.47
N LYS A 180 15.22 -19.22 -1.20
CA LYS A 180 14.43 -18.90 -2.40
C LYS A 180 14.86 -19.72 -3.63
N ARG A 181 13.92 -20.06 -4.49
CA ARG A 181 14.18 -20.76 -5.77
C ARG A 181 14.60 -19.81 -6.89
N ASP A 182 14.10 -18.56 -6.83
CA ASP A 182 14.40 -17.51 -7.79
C ASP A 182 14.60 -16.17 -7.05
N PRO A 183 15.56 -15.33 -7.45
CA PRO A 183 15.79 -14.02 -6.80
C PRO A 183 14.59 -13.07 -6.89
N LEU A 184 13.67 -13.27 -7.82
CA LEU A 184 12.47 -12.47 -7.97
C LEU A 184 11.33 -12.92 -7.04
N ASP A 185 11.42 -14.13 -6.47
CA ASP A 185 10.39 -14.64 -5.57
C ASP A 185 10.30 -13.75 -4.31
N PHE A 186 9.11 -13.61 -3.78
CA PHE A 186 8.89 -12.76 -2.61
C PHE A 186 8.08 -13.47 -1.52
N VAL A 187 8.33 -13.09 -0.28
CA VAL A 187 7.77 -13.76 0.89
C VAL A 187 6.29 -13.43 1.04
N LEU A 188 5.49 -14.48 1.21
CA LEU A 188 4.07 -14.41 1.58
C LEU A 188 3.87 -14.63 3.08
N TRP A 189 4.62 -15.56 3.66
CA TRP A 189 4.60 -15.89 5.09
C TRP A 189 6.03 -16.07 5.57
N LYS A 190 6.44 -15.27 6.51
CA LYS A 190 7.80 -15.26 7.04
C LYS A 190 7.84 -16.06 8.33
N LYS A 191 8.73 -17.04 8.40
CA LYS A 191 8.96 -17.82 9.63
C LYS A 191 9.34 -16.90 10.78
N ALA A 192 8.68 -17.05 11.92
CA ALA A 192 8.96 -16.20 13.07
C ALA A 192 10.33 -16.48 13.67
N LYS A 193 10.97 -15.39 14.08
CA LYS A 193 12.19 -15.44 14.92
C LYS A 193 11.80 -15.23 16.38
N PRO A 194 12.63 -15.70 17.32
CA PRO A 194 12.38 -15.51 18.75
C PRO A 194 12.13 -14.02 19.07
N GLY A 195 11.03 -13.74 19.78
CA GLY A 195 10.68 -12.38 20.20
C GLY A 195 9.91 -11.54 19.16
N GLU A 196 9.70 -12.03 17.93
CA GLU A 196 8.86 -11.38 16.95
C GLU A 196 7.37 -11.69 17.17
N PRO A 197 6.43 -10.79 16.78
CA PRO A 197 5.03 -11.12 16.67
C PRO A 197 4.84 -12.33 15.74
N GLN A 198 3.99 -13.29 16.13
CA GLN A 198 3.81 -14.51 15.38
C GLN A 198 2.39 -15.06 15.52
N TRP A 199 1.97 -15.79 14.50
CA TRP A 199 0.70 -16.51 14.44
C TRP A 199 0.92 -17.91 13.92
N GLU A 200 0.11 -18.84 14.39
CA GLU A 200 0.13 -20.23 13.92
C GLU A 200 -0.39 -20.35 12.49
N SER A 201 0.28 -21.20 11.71
CA SER A 201 -0.14 -21.55 10.37
C SER A 201 0.14 -23.01 10.04
N ARG A 202 -0.38 -23.50 8.91
CA ARG A 202 -0.06 -24.87 8.44
C ARG A 202 1.42 -25.05 8.06
N TRP A 203 2.18 -23.93 7.97
CA TRP A 203 3.62 -23.94 7.69
C TRP A 203 4.48 -23.64 8.92
N GLY A 204 3.85 -23.58 10.10
CA GLY A 204 4.48 -23.23 11.37
C GLY A 204 4.23 -21.78 11.78
N ALA A 205 4.77 -21.43 12.95
CA ALA A 205 4.63 -20.08 13.50
C ALA A 205 5.36 -19.07 12.63
N GLY A 206 4.69 -17.95 12.31
CA GLY A 206 5.21 -16.95 11.40
C GLY A 206 4.40 -15.67 11.40
N ARG A 207 4.71 -14.80 10.46
CA ARG A 207 4.02 -13.54 10.23
C ARG A 207 3.85 -13.24 8.73
N PRO A 208 2.89 -12.40 8.33
CA PRO A 208 2.67 -12.11 6.93
C PRO A 208 3.85 -11.36 6.29
N GLY A 209 4.07 -11.61 5.00
CA GLY A 209 4.82 -10.72 4.13
C GLY A 209 4.01 -9.45 3.85
N TRP A 210 4.70 -8.37 3.52
CA TRP A 210 4.07 -7.05 3.35
C TRP A 210 2.97 -7.00 2.28
N HIS A 211 3.11 -7.76 1.18
CA HIS A 211 2.21 -7.63 0.03
C HIS A 211 0.88 -8.38 0.19
N ILE A 212 0.85 -9.43 1.01
CA ILE A 212 -0.35 -10.26 1.17
C ILE A 212 -1.44 -9.56 1.98
N GLU A 213 -1.04 -8.60 2.82
CA GLU A 213 -1.93 -7.82 3.68
C GLU A 213 -3.01 -7.11 2.87
N CYS A 214 -2.57 -6.29 1.90
CA CYS A 214 -3.50 -5.50 1.07
C CYS A 214 -4.36 -6.39 0.17
N SER A 215 -3.83 -7.48 -0.36
CA SER A 215 -4.63 -8.48 -1.08
C SER A 215 -5.76 -9.06 -0.22
N ALA A 216 -5.46 -9.39 1.04
CA ALA A 216 -6.45 -9.98 1.95
C ALA A 216 -7.52 -8.97 2.38
N MET A 217 -7.09 -7.79 2.83
CA MET A 217 -8.00 -6.74 3.31
C MET A 217 -8.89 -6.18 2.21
N SER A 218 -8.33 -5.91 1.02
CA SER A 218 -9.12 -5.43 -0.11
C SER A 218 -10.15 -6.45 -0.59
N CYS A 219 -9.75 -7.74 -0.71
CA CYS A 219 -10.68 -8.81 -1.07
C CYS A 219 -11.80 -8.97 -0.05
N HIS A 220 -11.52 -8.80 1.25
CA HIS A 220 -12.51 -8.92 2.31
C HIS A 220 -13.60 -7.85 2.20
N TYR A 221 -13.21 -6.58 2.08
CA TYR A 221 -14.17 -5.46 2.08
C TYR A 221 -14.77 -5.18 0.71
N LEU A 222 -14.01 -5.38 -0.36
CA LEU A 222 -14.39 -4.95 -1.71
C LEU A 222 -14.66 -6.11 -2.67
N GLY A 223 -14.37 -7.34 -2.24
CA GLY A 223 -14.48 -8.54 -3.08
C GLY A 223 -13.27 -8.78 -3.96
N GLU A 224 -13.27 -9.91 -4.66
CA GLU A 224 -12.13 -10.39 -5.46
C GLU A 224 -11.84 -9.51 -6.70
N ASN A 225 -12.81 -8.68 -7.13
CA ASN A 225 -12.65 -7.67 -8.17
C ASN A 225 -13.37 -6.39 -7.73
N PHE A 226 -12.68 -5.26 -7.78
CA PHE A 226 -13.21 -3.95 -7.39
C PHE A 226 -12.79 -2.84 -8.37
N ASP A 227 -13.30 -1.62 -8.16
CA ASP A 227 -13.19 -0.56 -9.16
C ASP A 227 -11.79 0.07 -9.20
N ILE A 228 -11.32 0.64 -8.08
CA ILE A 228 -10.10 1.44 -8.05
C ILE A 228 -9.15 0.94 -6.97
N HIS A 229 -7.89 0.69 -7.36
CA HIS A 229 -6.78 0.48 -6.44
C HIS A 229 -5.79 1.62 -6.58
N GLY A 230 -5.33 2.18 -5.45
CA GLY A 230 -4.47 3.35 -5.46
C GLY A 230 -3.38 3.37 -4.39
N GLY A 231 -2.45 4.32 -4.57
CA GLY A 231 -1.36 4.55 -3.62
C GLY A 231 -0.31 5.53 -4.14
N GLY A 232 0.83 5.59 -3.46
CA GLY A 232 2.00 6.33 -3.91
C GLY A 232 2.64 5.70 -5.14
N PRO A 233 3.42 6.46 -5.92
CA PRO A 233 4.06 5.95 -7.14
C PRO A 233 5.16 4.92 -6.86
N ASP A 234 5.74 4.93 -5.68
CA ASP A 234 6.71 3.97 -5.18
C ASP A 234 6.11 2.58 -4.91
N LEU A 235 4.78 2.51 -4.73
CA LEU A 235 4.07 1.25 -4.54
C LEU A 235 3.79 0.50 -5.85
N ILE A 236 3.90 1.14 -7.02
CA ILE A 236 3.67 0.48 -8.32
C ILE A 236 4.49 -0.81 -8.39
N PHE A 237 5.75 -0.73 -8.00
CA PHE A 237 6.67 -1.86 -7.95
C PHE A 237 7.58 -1.77 -6.71
N PRO A 238 7.72 -2.85 -5.94
CA PRO A 238 7.13 -4.19 -6.18
C PRO A 238 5.73 -4.39 -5.61
N HIS A 239 5.22 -3.51 -4.73
CA HIS A 239 4.07 -3.78 -3.86
C HIS A 239 2.79 -4.11 -4.65
N HIS A 240 2.29 -3.19 -5.47
CA HIS A 240 1.04 -3.39 -6.22
C HIS A 240 1.18 -4.46 -7.31
N GLU A 241 2.36 -4.60 -7.94
CA GLU A 241 2.61 -5.70 -8.88
C GLU A 241 2.47 -7.05 -8.18
N ASN A 242 3.01 -7.18 -6.96
CA ASN A 242 2.91 -8.39 -6.15
C ASN A 242 1.47 -8.66 -5.71
N GLU A 243 0.71 -7.63 -5.35
CA GLU A 243 -0.71 -7.78 -5.05
C GLU A 243 -1.53 -8.29 -6.25
N VAL A 244 -1.25 -7.76 -7.45
CA VAL A 244 -1.85 -8.27 -8.70
C VAL A 244 -1.57 -9.75 -8.85
N ALA A 245 -0.30 -10.14 -8.74
CA ALA A 245 0.11 -11.53 -8.89
C ALA A 245 -0.57 -12.45 -7.86
N GLN A 246 -0.57 -12.06 -6.59
CA GLN A 246 -1.22 -12.80 -5.50
C GLN A 246 -2.72 -12.97 -5.73
N SER A 247 -3.41 -11.86 -5.94
CA SER A 247 -4.87 -11.84 -5.99
C SER A 247 -5.41 -12.51 -7.24
N GLU A 248 -4.81 -12.26 -8.40
CA GLU A 248 -5.27 -12.86 -9.67
C GLU A 248 -4.93 -14.35 -9.75
N ALA A 249 -3.76 -14.79 -9.27
CA ALA A 249 -3.43 -16.21 -9.22
C ALA A 249 -4.32 -16.97 -8.22
N ALA A 250 -4.56 -16.38 -7.05
CA ALA A 250 -5.42 -17.02 -6.03
C ALA A 250 -6.87 -17.15 -6.48
N ASN A 251 -7.44 -16.11 -7.10
CA ASN A 251 -8.87 -16.04 -7.37
C ASN A 251 -9.26 -16.29 -8.84
N GLY A 252 -8.30 -16.27 -9.79
CA GLY A 252 -8.58 -16.46 -11.22
C GLY A 252 -9.40 -15.33 -11.86
N LYS A 253 -9.36 -14.14 -11.26
CA LYS A 253 -10.13 -12.97 -11.70
C LYS A 253 -9.24 -11.73 -11.72
N LYS A 254 -9.59 -10.74 -12.52
CA LYS A 254 -8.98 -9.42 -12.49
C LYS A 254 -9.14 -8.82 -11.09
N PHE A 255 -8.06 -8.31 -10.50
CA PHE A 255 -8.05 -7.82 -9.13
C PHE A 255 -8.72 -6.45 -9.01
N ALA A 256 -8.20 -5.43 -9.71
CA ALA A 256 -8.79 -4.09 -9.76
C ALA A 256 -8.93 -3.60 -11.19
N ASN A 257 -10.01 -2.83 -11.48
CA ASN A 257 -10.28 -2.34 -12.83
C ASN A 257 -9.39 -1.16 -13.21
N TYR A 258 -9.18 -0.23 -12.27
CA TYR A 258 -8.37 0.97 -12.47
C TYR A 258 -7.28 1.05 -11.40
N TRP A 259 -6.06 1.33 -11.84
CA TRP A 259 -4.91 1.53 -10.98
C TRP A 259 -4.48 2.99 -11.02
N MET A 260 -4.54 3.66 -9.89
CA MET A 260 -4.25 5.08 -9.79
C MET A 260 -3.09 5.35 -8.83
N HIS A 261 -2.17 6.20 -9.24
CA HIS A 261 -1.04 6.56 -8.41
C HIS A 261 -0.89 8.07 -8.36
N SER A 262 -0.64 8.61 -7.16
CA SER A 262 -0.32 10.02 -7.00
C SER A 262 1.02 10.36 -7.65
N GLY A 263 1.22 11.62 -8.01
CA GLY A 263 2.53 12.07 -8.45
C GLY A 263 3.52 12.08 -7.28
N PRO A 264 4.84 11.85 -7.54
CA PRO A 264 5.85 11.92 -6.50
C PRO A 264 5.99 13.36 -5.97
N LEU A 265 6.25 13.49 -4.68
CA LEU A 265 6.74 14.73 -4.11
C LEU A 265 8.27 14.74 -4.20
N ARG A 266 8.81 15.84 -4.71
CA ARG A 266 10.25 16.05 -4.79
C ARG A 266 10.61 17.32 -4.05
N VAL A 267 11.76 17.34 -3.41
CA VAL A 267 12.31 18.51 -2.75
C VAL A 267 13.35 19.13 -3.69
N ARG A 268 13.32 20.44 -3.85
CA ARG A 268 14.34 21.15 -4.60
C ARG A 268 15.41 21.64 -3.62
N SER A 269 16.64 21.18 -3.81
CA SER A 269 17.79 21.64 -3.05
C SER A 269 18.19 23.09 -3.43
N ALA A 270 19.03 23.70 -2.61
CA ALA A 270 19.46 25.10 -2.80
C ALA A 270 20.14 25.38 -4.16
N ASP A 271 20.76 24.37 -4.76
CA ASP A 271 21.37 24.42 -6.09
C ASP A 271 20.37 24.21 -7.25
N GLY A 272 19.07 24.00 -6.92
CA GLY A 272 18.00 23.79 -7.89
C GLY A 272 17.83 22.35 -8.36
N THR A 273 18.62 21.39 -7.87
CA THR A 273 18.45 19.98 -8.19
C THR A 273 17.22 19.39 -7.48
N GLU A 274 16.50 18.49 -8.16
CA GLU A 274 15.38 17.79 -7.56
C GLU A 274 15.84 16.51 -6.88
N GLU A 275 15.60 16.42 -5.58
CA GLU A 275 15.99 15.29 -4.75
C GLU A 275 14.77 14.54 -4.20
N LYS A 276 14.96 13.24 -3.97
CA LYS A 276 14.00 12.45 -3.21
C LYS A 276 14.07 12.89 -1.76
N MET A 277 12.91 13.12 -1.14
CA MET A 277 12.82 13.37 0.29
C MET A 277 13.29 12.14 1.08
N SER A 278 14.26 12.33 1.99
CA SER A 278 14.75 11.27 2.87
C SER A 278 15.29 11.83 4.18
N LYS A 279 15.23 11.03 5.26
CA LYS A 279 15.77 11.41 6.57
C LYS A 279 17.29 11.61 6.54
N SER A 280 18.00 10.81 5.74
CA SER A 280 19.46 10.90 5.62
C SER A 280 19.94 12.17 4.92
N LEU A 281 19.10 12.81 4.10
CA LEU A 281 19.38 14.06 3.42
C LEU A 281 18.91 15.29 4.20
N HIS A 282 18.36 15.10 5.40
CA HIS A 282 17.80 16.18 6.23
C HIS A 282 16.77 17.07 5.51
N ASN A 283 16.13 16.56 4.46
CA ASN A 283 15.08 17.20 3.67
C ASN A 283 13.72 16.54 3.87
N PHE A 284 13.53 15.88 5.02
CA PHE A 284 12.35 15.11 5.37
C PHE A 284 11.45 15.95 6.29
N TRP A 285 10.23 16.22 5.84
CA TRP A 285 9.21 16.91 6.62
C TRP A 285 8.07 15.97 6.99
N THR A 286 7.75 15.94 8.28
CA THR A 286 6.47 15.36 8.71
C THR A 286 5.33 16.30 8.31
N ILE A 287 4.11 15.76 8.25
CA ILE A 287 2.91 16.60 8.03
C ILE A 287 2.81 17.65 9.12
N ARG A 288 3.12 17.29 10.39
CA ARG A 288 3.06 18.19 11.56
C ARG A 288 4.08 19.33 11.44
N ASP A 289 5.30 19.05 11.00
CA ASP A 289 6.32 20.08 10.78
C ASP A 289 5.89 21.06 9.69
N ALA A 290 5.37 20.52 8.58
CA ALA A 290 4.90 21.34 7.47
C ALA A 290 3.69 22.22 7.86
N LEU A 291 2.70 21.66 8.60
CA LEU A 291 1.56 22.41 9.09
C LEU A 291 1.99 23.53 10.06
N LYS A 292 2.92 23.23 10.96
CA LYS A 292 3.45 24.24 11.89
C LYS A 292 4.13 25.38 11.14
N GLU A 293 4.99 25.07 10.18
CA GLU A 293 5.70 26.10 9.40
C GLU A 293 4.73 26.95 8.57
N THR A 294 3.72 26.34 7.95
CA THR A 294 2.70 27.07 7.18
C THR A 294 1.79 27.91 8.08
N ASP A 295 1.43 27.42 9.27
CA ASP A 295 0.68 28.21 10.26
C ASP A 295 1.47 29.43 10.77
N GLU A 296 2.78 29.28 11.00
CA GLU A 296 3.65 30.40 11.38
C GLU A 296 3.75 31.44 10.27
N GLN A 297 3.75 31.02 8.99
CA GLN A 297 3.86 31.90 7.85
C GLN A 297 2.55 32.59 7.44
N PHE A 298 1.41 31.87 7.51
CA PHE A 298 0.11 32.32 6.97
C PHE A 298 -0.95 32.56 8.03
N GLY A 299 -0.63 32.34 9.31
CA GLY A 299 -1.54 32.49 10.45
C GLY A 299 -2.08 31.15 10.96
N ALA A 300 -2.28 31.08 12.27
CA ALA A 300 -2.71 29.86 12.95
C ALA A 300 -4.03 29.30 12.37
N GLY A 301 -4.02 28.01 12.03
CA GLY A 301 -5.15 27.28 11.45
C GLY A 301 -5.28 27.38 9.92
N ASN A 302 -4.43 28.17 9.24
CA ASN A 302 -4.45 28.29 7.79
C ASN A 302 -3.46 27.35 7.09
N GLY A 303 -2.59 26.70 7.85
CA GLY A 303 -1.53 25.86 7.30
C GLY A 303 -2.03 24.73 6.41
N ALA A 304 -3.13 24.10 6.78
CA ALA A 304 -3.71 23.00 6.00
C ALA A 304 -4.28 23.44 4.64
N GLU A 305 -4.77 24.67 4.52
CA GLU A 305 -5.27 25.20 3.24
C GLU A 305 -4.15 25.57 2.27
N VAL A 306 -2.97 25.85 2.81
CA VAL A 306 -1.79 26.25 2.03
C VAL A 306 -0.95 25.05 1.61
N LEU A 307 -0.86 24.05 2.48
CA LEU A 307 -0.10 22.82 2.25
C LEU A 307 -0.77 21.90 1.22
#